data_d7fd5d8ece16b91aaa9ab08642fb4b2b
#
_entry.id   d7fd5d8ece16b91aaa9ab08642fb4b2b
#
_cell.length_a   1.000
_cell.length_b   1.000
_cell.length_c   1.000
_cell.angle_alpha   90.00
_cell.angle_beta   90.00
_cell.angle_gamma   90.00
#
_symmetry.space_group_name_H-M   'P 1'
#
loop_
_entity.id
_entity.type
_entity.pdbx_description
1 polymer ?
#
loop_
_entity_poly.entity_id
_entity_poly.type
_entity_poly.pdbx_seq_one_letter_code
_entity_poly.pdbx_strand_id
1 'polypeptide(L)'
;MGRKRVFDALRYGRQNAIASETLAQALGFRSVRELQKQVERERAAGAVILSDTHGGGYYLSNDPAELRRFTRTLYARATNTLKAAESAQRALDAATGQESIAGWYDG
;
A
#
# COMPACT_ATOMS: atom_id res chain seq x y z
N MET A 1 22.13 -0.88 -14.09
CA MET A 1 21.34 -2.06 -13.89
C MET A 1 20.27 -1.82 -12.86
N GLY A 2 19.05 -2.00 -13.25
CA GLY A 2 17.94 -1.74 -12.36
C GLY A 2 17.78 -2.86 -11.34
N ARG A 3 17.13 -2.49 -10.27
CA ARG A 3 16.74 -3.43 -9.24
C ARG A 3 15.60 -4.30 -9.78
N LYS A 4 15.59 -5.58 -9.39
CA LYS A 4 14.48 -6.44 -9.78
C LYS A 4 13.18 -5.91 -9.18
N ARG A 5 12.09 -6.05 -9.92
CA ARG A 5 10.80 -5.70 -9.38
C ARG A 5 10.37 -6.76 -8.37
N VAL A 6 9.71 -6.31 -7.32
CA VAL A 6 9.16 -7.23 -6.33
C VAL A 6 8.17 -8.17 -6.99
N PHE A 7 7.35 -7.63 -7.90
CA PHE A 7 6.34 -8.40 -8.62
C PHE A 7 6.92 -9.66 -9.26
N ASP A 8 8.11 -9.54 -9.82
CA ASP A 8 8.72 -10.65 -10.57
C ASP A 8 9.16 -11.78 -9.66
N ALA A 9 9.33 -11.53 -8.37
CA ALA A 9 9.75 -12.54 -7.42
C ALA A 9 8.60 -13.24 -6.73
N LEU A 10 7.36 -12.78 -6.96
CA LEU A 10 6.21 -13.28 -6.21
C LEU A 10 5.55 -14.45 -6.93
N ARG A 11 4.81 -15.24 -6.15
CA ARG A 11 4.12 -16.41 -6.65
C ARG A 11 2.62 -16.23 -6.46
N TYR A 12 1.87 -17.01 -7.20
CA TYR A 12 0.42 -16.94 -7.14
C TYR A 12 -0.13 -17.77 -6.00
N GLY A 13 -1.12 -17.21 -5.31
CA GLY A 13 -1.82 -17.90 -4.25
C GLY A 13 -1.34 -17.47 -2.87
N ARG A 14 -2.29 -17.27 -1.96
CA ARG A 14 -1.98 -16.85 -0.62
C ARG A 14 -1.05 -17.84 0.10
N GLN A 15 -1.22 -19.13 -0.17
CA GLN A 15 -0.40 -20.15 0.45
C GLN A 15 1.06 -20.06 0.03
N ASN A 16 1.35 -19.31 -1.04
CA ASN A 16 2.71 -19.12 -1.54
C ASN A 16 3.25 -17.72 -1.19
N ALA A 17 2.62 -17.04 -0.25
CA ALA A 17 3.08 -15.73 0.18
C ALA A 17 4.49 -15.82 0.73
N ILE A 18 5.30 -14.82 0.42
CA ILE A 18 6.69 -14.76 0.86
C ILE A 18 6.80 -13.70 1.95
N ALA A 19 7.31 -14.08 3.10
CA ALA A 19 7.45 -13.18 4.23
C ALA A 19 8.30 -11.97 3.88
N SER A 20 7.96 -10.83 4.45
CA SER A 20 8.62 -9.57 4.12
C SER A 20 10.13 -9.64 4.34
N GLU A 21 10.56 -10.18 5.47
CA GLU A 21 11.99 -10.25 5.76
C GLU A 21 12.73 -11.12 4.76
N THR A 22 12.12 -12.26 4.43
CA THR A 22 12.73 -13.18 3.47
C THR A 22 12.84 -12.52 2.11
N LEU A 23 11.77 -11.85 1.69
CA LEU A 23 11.73 -11.21 0.39
C LEU A 23 12.73 -10.06 0.31
N ALA A 24 12.80 -9.25 1.37
CA ALA A 24 13.73 -8.13 1.39
C ALA A 24 15.16 -8.62 1.26
N GLN A 25 15.52 -9.67 1.99
CA GLN A 25 16.85 -10.25 1.91
C GLN A 25 17.13 -10.81 0.52
N ALA A 26 16.20 -11.56 -0.01
CA ALA A 26 16.38 -12.21 -1.32
C ALA A 26 16.59 -11.18 -2.43
N LEU A 27 15.95 -10.02 -2.33
CA LEU A 27 16.02 -9.01 -3.37
C LEU A 27 17.07 -7.93 -3.09
N GLY A 28 17.80 -8.04 -1.98
CA GLY A 28 18.88 -7.12 -1.68
C GLY A 28 18.45 -5.79 -1.10
N PHE A 29 17.25 -5.71 -0.53
CA PHE A 29 16.82 -4.50 0.18
C PHE A 29 17.48 -4.46 1.55
N ARG A 30 17.78 -3.26 2.01
CA ARG A 30 18.41 -3.08 3.32
C ARG A 30 17.45 -3.36 4.47
N SER A 31 16.16 -3.18 4.24
CA SER A 31 15.18 -3.32 5.30
C SER A 31 13.83 -3.65 4.71
N VAL A 32 12.92 -4.13 5.56
CA VAL A 32 11.54 -4.35 5.17
C VAL A 32 10.89 -3.04 4.75
N ARG A 33 11.28 -1.93 5.37
CA ARG A 33 10.72 -0.63 5.01
C ARG A 33 11.05 -0.27 3.56
N GLU A 34 12.28 -0.54 3.12
CA GLU A 34 12.64 -0.30 1.72
C GLU A 34 11.83 -1.17 0.78
N LEU A 35 11.65 -2.43 1.17
CA LEU A 35 10.81 -3.33 0.39
C LEU A 35 9.39 -2.79 0.27
N GLN A 36 8.82 -2.33 1.38
CA GLN A 36 7.47 -1.80 1.38
C GLN A 36 7.33 -0.60 0.48
N LYS A 37 8.32 0.27 0.46
CA LYS A 37 8.31 1.42 -0.43
C LYS A 37 8.33 1.00 -1.89
N GLN A 38 9.09 -0.03 -2.20
CA GLN A 38 9.13 -0.53 -3.57
C GLN A 38 7.80 -1.16 -3.95
N VAL A 39 7.18 -1.91 -3.03
CA VAL A 39 5.86 -2.48 -3.29
C VAL A 39 4.86 -1.37 -3.61
N GLU A 40 4.90 -0.29 -2.84
CA GLU A 40 3.98 0.83 -3.08
C GLU A 40 4.21 1.46 -4.44
N ARG A 41 5.46 1.62 -4.83
CA ARG A 41 5.78 2.18 -6.14
C ARG A 41 5.26 1.29 -7.25
N GLU A 42 5.43 -0.03 -7.11
CA GLU A 42 4.95 -0.95 -8.13
C GLU A 42 3.42 -0.98 -8.19
N ARG A 43 2.76 -0.92 -7.03
CA ARG A 43 1.30 -0.83 -7.00
C ARG A 43 0.80 0.43 -7.69
N ALA A 44 1.46 1.55 -7.44
CA ALA A 44 1.11 2.80 -8.09
C ALA A 44 1.29 2.72 -9.60
N ALA A 45 2.21 1.90 -10.05
CA ALA A 45 2.45 1.71 -11.48
C ALA A 45 1.53 0.64 -12.09
N GLY A 46 0.65 0.04 -11.29
CA GLY A 46 -0.33 -0.89 -11.80
C GLY A 46 -0.15 -2.34 -11.40
N ALA A 47 0.89 -2.65 -10.64
CA ALA A 47 1.11 -4.05 -10.22
C ALA A 47 0.13 -4.42 -9.12
N VAL A 48 -0.50 -5.59 -9.26
CA VAL A 48 -1.45 -6.07 -8.28
C VAL A 48 -0.71 -7.04 -7.35
N ILE A 49 -0.17 -6.49 -6.28
CA ILE A 49 0.58 -7.23 -5.26
C ILE A 49 -0.27 -7.28 -4.00
N LEU A 50 -0.65 -8.50 -3.60
CA LEU A 50 -1.47 -8.69 -2.41
C LEU A 50 -0.58 -8.87 -1.20
N SER A 51 -1.13 -8.52 -0.03
CA SER A 51 -0.43 -8.75 1.22
C SER A 51 -1.31 -9.59 2.14
N ASP A 52 -0.66 -10.50 2.86
CA ASP A 52 -1.34 -11.35 3.83
C ASP A 52 -1.28 -10.64 5.18
N THR A 53 -2.43 -10.19 5.66
CA THR A 53 -2.50 -9.44 6.91
C THR A 53 -2.14 -10.27 8.12
N HIS A 54 -2.22 -11.59 8.00
CA HIS A 54 -1.91 -12.47 9.13
C HIS A 54 -0.45 -12.93 9.12
N GLY A 55 0.11 -13.17 7.96
CA GLY A 55 1.45 -13.66 7.84
C GLY A 55 2.49 -12.62 7.46
N GLY A 56 2.06 -11.42 7.08
CA GLY A 56 2.98 -10.35 6.73
C GLY A 56 3.72 -10.54 5.43
N GLY A 57 3.24 -11.41 4.57
CA GLY A 57 3.90 -11.71 3.31
C GLY A 57 3.19 -11.12 2.11
N TYR A 58 3.81 -11.29 0.95
CA TYR A 58 3.27 -10.78 -0.31
C TYR A 58 3.07 -11.93 -1.29
N TYR A 59 2.07 -11.77 -2.14
CA TYR A 59 1.77 -12.79 -3.15
C TYR A 59 0.96 -12.18 -4.29
N LEU A 60 0.82 -12.94 -5.36
CA LEU A 60 -0.03 -12.58 -6.50
C LEU A 60 -1.27 -13.44 -6.47
N SER A 61 -2.33 -13.01 -7.15
CA SER A 61 -3.56 -13.78 -7.13
C SER A 61 -4.35 -13.60 -8.42
N ASN A 62 -4.97 -14.70 -8.85
CA ASN A 62 -6.00 -14.68 -9.88
C ASN A 62 -7.35 -15.13 -9.31
N ASP A 63 -7.41 -15.39 -8.02
CA ASP A 63 -8.63 -15.85 -7.38
C ASP A 63 -9.54 -14.65 -7.08
N PRO A 64 -10.74 -14.62 -7.67
CA PRO A 64 -11.65 -13.48 -7.43
C PRO A 64 -11.94 -13.23 -5.97
N ALA A 65 -12.00 -14.28 -5.15
CA ALA A 65 -12.31 -14.13 -3.73
C ALA A 65 -11.14 -13.42 -3.02
N GLU A 66 -9.91 -13.82 -3.33
CA GLU A 66 -8.74 -13.17 -2.74
C GLU A 66 -8.64 -11.72 -3.20
N LEU A 67 -8.84 -11.49 -4.49
CA LEU A 67 -8.77 -10.13 -5.04
C LEU A 67 -9.85 -9.24 -4.44
N ARG A 68 -11.06 -9.76 -4.29
CA ARG A 68 -12.16 -8.98 -3.71
C ARG A 68 -11.87 -8.59 -2.27
N ARG A 69 -11.34 -9.53 -1.50
CA ARG A 69 -11.00 -9.27 -0.11
C ARG A 69 -9.91 -8.21 0.01
N PHE A 70 -8.89 -8.33 -0.84
CA PHE A 70 -7.80 -7.37 -0.85
C PHE A 70 -8.27 -5.97 -1.25
N THR A 71 -9.08 -5.90 -2.31
CA THR A 71 -9.64 -4.64 -2.79
C THR A 71 -10.44 -3.96 -1.68
N ARG A 72 -11.27 -4.74 -0.99
CA ARG A 72 -12.09 -4.20 0.11
C ARG A 72 -11.22 -3.61 1.21
N THR A 73 -10.13 -4.30 1.54
CA THR A 73 -9.20 -3.82 2.56
C THR A 73 -8.56 -2.51 2.14
N LEU A 74 -8.15 -2.39 0.88
CA LEU A 74 -7.53 -1.16 0.40
C LEU A 74 -8.52 0.01 0.41
N TYR A 75 -9.76 -0.23 -0.01
CA TYR A 75 -10.76 0.83 0.03
C TYR A 75 -11.04 1.28 1.46
N ALA A 76 -11.10 0.35 2.40
CA ALA A 76 -11.33 0.69 3.80
C ALA A 76 -10.19 1.55 4.34
N ARG A 77 -8.94 1.20 4.00
CA ARG A 77 -7.78 2.00 4.42
C ARG A 77 -7.82 3.39 3.82
N ALA A 78 -8.16 3.48 2.54
CA ALA A 78 -8.22 4.77 1.86
C ALA A 78 -9.29 5.66 2.48
N THR A 79 -10.45 5.10 2.78
CA THR A 79 -11.54 5.84 3.41
C THR A 79 -11.12 6.34 4.79
N ASN A 80 -10.48 5.49 5.60
CA ASN A 80 -10.04 5.89 6.93
C ASN A 80 -8.97 6.97 6.85
N THR A 81 -8.07 6.86 5.90
CA THR A 81 -7.03 7.88 5.71
C THR A 81 -7.65 9.20 5.31
N LEU A 82 -8.63 9.16 4.42
CA LEU A 82 -9.32 10.37 3.99
C LEU A 82 -10.02 11.05 5.18
N LYS A 83 -10.72 10.27 6.01
CA LYS A 83 -11.38 10.81 7.19
C LYS A 83 -10.38 11.48 8.12
N ALA A 84 -9.23 10.86 8.32
CA ALA A 84 -8.19 11.45 9.17
C ALA A 84 -7.68 12.75 8.58
N ALA A 85 -7.50 12.79 7.26
CA ALA A 85 -7.03 14.00 6.60
C ALA A 85 -8.05 15.13 6.73
N GLU A 86 -9.34 14.80 6.61
CA GLU A 86 -10.39 15.79 6.76
C GLU A 86 -10.43 16.36 8.17
N SER A 87 -10.24 15.50 9.18
CA SER A 87 -10.20 15.96 10.56
C SER A 87 -8.99 16.86 10.81
N ALA A 88 -7.84 16.48 10.26
CA ALA A 88 -6.64 17.28 10.39
C ALA A 88 -6.81 18.64 9.72
N GLN A 89 -7.47 18.65 8.56
CA GLN A 89 -7.72 19.90 7.85
C GLN A 89 -8.61 20.83 8.68
N ARG A 90 -9.64 20.29 9.31
CA ARG A 90 -10.49 21.12 10.19
C ARG A 90 -9.69 21.70 11.35
N ALA A 91 -8.79 20.90 11.92
CA ALA A 91 -7.94 21.39 13.01
C ALA A 91 -7.00 22.49 12.53
N LEU A 92 -6.46 22.32 11.33
CA LEU A 92 -5.59 23.32 10.73
C LEU A 92 -6.35 24.62 10.50
N ASP A 93 -7.55 24.52 9.94
CA ASP A 93 -8.38 25.68 9.67
C ASP A 93 -8.70 26.43 10.96
N ALA A 94 -9.02 25.72 12.02
CA ALA A 94 -9.32 26.33 13.31
C ALA A 94 -8.08 27.02 13.89
N ALA A 95 -6.91 26.38 13.74
CA ALA A 95 -5.68 26.93 14.30
C ALA A 95 -5.22 28.17 13.57
N THR A 96 -5.51 28.27 12.29
CA THR A 96 -5.11 29.43 11.47
C THR A 96 -6.19 30.49 11.37
N GLY A 97 -7.40 30.18 11.85
CA GLY A 97 -8.51 31.10 11.73
C GLY A 97 -9.09 31.20 10.34
N GLN A 98 -8.76 30.25 9.49
CA GLN A 98 -9.25 30.24 8.12
C GLN A 98 -10.31 29.18 7.95
N GLU A 99 -11.29 29.47 7.10
CA GLU A 99 -12.28 28.47 6.75
C GLU A 99 -11.75 27.60 5.64
N SER A 100 -12.14 26.35 5.68
CA SER A 100 -11.81 25.43 4.62
C SER A 100 -12.68 25.77 3.41
N ILE A 101 -12.03 26.03 2.29
CA ILE A 101 -12.72 26.32 1.05
C ILE A 101 -12.44 25.19 0.08
N ALA A 102 -13.50 24.54 -0.36
CA ALA A 102 -13.34 23.40 -1.27
C ALA A 102 -12.55 23.83 -2.49
N GLY A 103 -11.45 23.14 -2.72
CA GLY A 103 -10.65 23.35 -3.90
C GLY A 103 -9.67 24.51 -3.85
N TRP A 104 -9.69 25.30 -2.82
CA TRP A 104 -8.85 26.49 -2.83
C TRP A 104 -7.38 26.17 -2.69
N TYR A 105 -7.08 25.09 -1.98
CA TYR A 105 -5.69 24.75 -1.73
C TYR A 105 -5.11 23.88 -2.81
N ASP A 106 -5.83 23.69 -3.81
CA ASP A 106 -5.30 22.96 -4.93
C ASP A 106 -4.25 23.78 -5.65
N GLY A 107 -4.30 25.00 -5.41
CA GLY A 107 -3.25 25.84 -5.93
C GLY A 107 -2.13 25.83 -4.99
#